data_3e20491d7715cb71d71af9036358248e
#
_entry.id   3e20491d7715cb71d71af9036358248e
#
_cell.length_a   1.000
_cell.length_b   1.000
_cell.length_c   1.000
_cell.angle_alpha   90.00
_cell.angle_beta   90.00
_cell.angle_gamma   90.00
#
_symmetry.space_group_name_H-M   'P 1'
#
loop_
_entity.id
_entity.type
_entity.pdbx_description
1 polymer ?
#
loop_
_entity_poly.entity_id
_entity_poly.type
_entity_poly.pdbx_seq_one_letter_code
_entity_poly.pdbx_strand_id
1 'polypeptide(L)'
;MQKFINKLQASLNDGSFVKLTLSKPRAKSQEPRADLNNVYVKPIILKNEKMFSFTYRYERRDETKNYDAEQTLEVINQLVPNVFLNASLFTLTEDITLLISKKGKATVMTKAVKEQREQNVQHDKVKNRLINTDNPWWFKLGLTTREGKVTADMQHKFKQICKYVEIVDGVMKNVKFDGKIRIADMGAGKGYLTFALYEYLTQRCKYDIEMEGVEIRPDLVVKINEIIKESNLKDFRFVESSIDSYQLSAVSNQQMVNSQKLKC
;
A
#
# COMPACT_ATOMS: atom_id res chain seq x y z
N MET A 1 28.94 7.64 -19.56
CA MET A 1 28.63 8.03 -18.18
C MET A 1 28.33 9.54 -18.09
N GLN A 2 29.19 10.43 -18.61
CA GLN A 2 28.95 11.88 -18.53
C GLN A 2 27.57 12.34 -19.03
N LYS A 3 27.09 11.79 -20.16
CA LYS A 3 25.73 12.07 -20.68
C LYS A 3 24.63 11.78 -19.67
N PHE A 4 24.75 10.71 -18.87
CA PHE A 4 23.77 10.37 -17.83
C PHE A 4 23.83 11.38 -16.67
N ILE A 5 25.03 11.73 -16.20
CA ILE A 5 25.23 12.70 -15.12
C ILE A 5 24.70 14.08 -15.52
N ASN A 6 24.95 14.54 -16.74
CA ASN A 6 24.42 15.81 -17.23
C ASN A 6 22.88 15.83 -17.25
N LYS A 7 22.24 14.75 -17.67
CA LYS A 7 20.78 14.63 -17.64
C LYS A 7 20.23 14.56 -16.22
N LEU A 8 20.91 13.87 -15.32
CA LEU A 8 20.56 13.85 -13.89
C LEU A 8 20.62 15.27 -13.31
N GLN A 9 21.74 15.97 -13.49
CA GLN A 9 21.93 17.34 -13.00
C GLN A 9 20.86 18.29 -13.55
N ALA A 10 20.58 18.23 -14.85
CA ALA A 10 19.52 19.02 -15.47
C ALA A 10 18.18 18.75 -14.80
N SER A 11 17.82 17.49 -14.59
CA SER A 11 16.53 17.10 -13.99
C SER A 11 16.38 17.50 -12.51
N LEU A 12 17.47 17.54 -11.76
CA LEU A 12 17.48 18.03 -10.37
C LEU A 12 17.22 19.55 -10.34
N ASN A 13 17.76 20.30 -11.30
CA ASN A 13 17.69 21.75 -11.36
C ASN A 13 16.35 22.25 -11.94
N ASP A 14 15.87 21.65 -13.03
CA ASP A 14 14.64 22.08 -13.73
C ASP A 14 13.35 21.52 -13.10
N GLY A 15 13.47 20.68 -12.08
CA GLY A 15 12.35 20.10 -11.40
C GLY A 15 11.70 18.91 -12.11
N SER A 16 12.26 18.44 -13.22
CA SER A 16 11.70 17.29 -13.96
C SER A 16 12.04 15.92 -13.34
N PHE A 17 12.91 15.85 -12.33
CA PHE A 17 13.28 14.61 -11.66
C PHE A 17 12.09 13.94 -10.98
N VAL A 18 11.78 12.68 -11.33
CA VAL A 18 10.70 11.91 -10.71
C VAL A 18 11.25 10.87 -9.73
N LYS A 19 12.17 10.05 -10.15
CA LYS A 19 12.86 9.05 -9.32
C LYS A 19 14.14 8.55 -9.98
N LEU A 20 15.03 8.01 -9.15
CA LEU A 20 16.20 7.27 -9.61
C LEU A 20 16.28 5.93 -8.88
N THR A 21 16.68 4.89 -9.60
CA THR A 21 16.96 3.57 -9.03
C THR A 21 18.36 3.15 -9.40
N LEU A 22 19.18 2.84 -8.40
CA LEU A 22 20.48 2.19 -8.58
C LEU A 22 20.34 0.70 -8.30
N SER A 23 20.90 -0.12 -9.18
CA SER A 23 20.77 -1.58 -9.11
C SER A 23 22.00 -2.29 -9.65
N LYS A 24 22.04 -3.60 -9.50
CA LYS A 24 23.16 -4.45 -9.90
C LYS A 24 24.46 -4.06 -9.17
N PRO A 25 24.55 -4.37 -7.86
CA PRO A 25 25.76 -4.10 -7.09
C PRO A 25 26.96 -4.85 -7.68
N ARG A 26 28.14 -4.27 -7.57
CA ARG A 26 29.41 -4.94 -7.92
C ARG A 26 29.69 -6.06 -6.94
N ALA A 27 30.06 -7.22 -7.42
CA ALA A 27 30.32 -8.44 -6.64
C ALA A 27 31.49 -8.34 -5.62
N LYS A 28 32.18 -7.19 -5.53
CA LYS A 28 33.30 -6.90 -4.63
C LYS A 28 33.22 -5.48 -4.08
N SER A 29 32.04 -4.99 -3.72
CA SER A 29 31.97 -3.77 -2.92
C SER A 29 32.49 -4.10 -1.52
N GLN A 30 33.59 -3.43 -1.13
CA GLN A 30 34.16 -3.58 0.20
C GLN A 30 33.19 -3.09 1.27
N GLU A 31 33.24 -3.73 2.45
CA GLU A 31 32.55 -3.26 3.65
C GLU A 31 32.58 -1.72 3.80
N PRO A 32 31.51 -1.05 4.26
CA PRO A 32 30.32 -1.59 4.94
C PRO A 32 29.08 -1.78 4.06
N ARG A 33 29.19 -1.95 2.75
CA ARG A 33 28.05 -1.98 1.80
C ARG A 33 27.88 -3.33 1.09
N ALA A 34 28.47 -4.39 1.62
CA ALA A 34 28.47 -5.72 0.98
C ALA A 34 27.05 -6.31 0.79
N ASP A 35 26.09 -5.94 1.64
CA ASP A 35 24.70 -6.39 1.63
C ASP A 35 23.71 -5.37 1.01
N LEU A 36 24.23 -4.29 0.38
CA LEU A 36 23.41 -3.27 -0.26
C LEU A 36 22.93 -3.72 -1.65
N ASN A 37 21.63 -3.96 -1.80
CA ASN A 37 21.02 -4.48 -3.01
C ASN A 37 20.61 -3.37 -4.00
N ASN A 38 19.97 -2.33 -3.50
CA ASN A 38 19.43 -1.24 -4.32
C ASN A 38 19.47 0.08 -3.57
N VAL A 39 19.46 1.19 -4.33
CA VAL A 39 19.18 2.53 -3.80
C VAL A 39 18.04 3.14 -4.61
N TYR A 40 17.02 3.62 -3.90
CA TYR A 40 15.90 4.35 -4.49
C TYR A 40 15.96 5.81 -4.08
N VAL A 41 15.86 6.71 -5.04
CA VAL A 41 15.88 8.15 -4.81
C VAL A 41 14.60 8.76 -5.31
N LYS A 42 13.98 9.63 -4.52
CA LYS A 42 12.78 10.39 -4.90
C LYS A 42 12.79 11.78 -4.27
N PRO A 43 12.17 12.77 -4.93
CA PRO A 43 12.05 14.10 -4.39
C PRO A 43 11.07 14.09 -3.21
N ILE A 44 11.35 14.90 -2.21
CA ILE A 44 10.50 15.17 -1.06
C ILE A 44 10.54 16.65 -0.73
N ILE A 45 9.54 17.15 -0.01
CA ILE A 45 9.58 18.45 0.64
C ILE A 45 9.77 18.22 2.13
N LEU A 46 10.85 18.74 2.69
CA LEU A 46 11.16 18.66 4.12
C LEU A 46 11.40 20.08 4.63
N LYS A 47 10.62 20.53 5.64
CA LYS A 47 10.70 21.89 6.20
C LYS A 47 10.60 23.01 5.13
N ASN A 48 9.74 22.83 4.13
CA ASN A 48 9.57 23.70 2.95
C ASN A 48 10.76 23.76 1.99
N GLU A 49 11.76 22.90 2.14
CA GLU A 49 12.89 22.78 1.22
C GLU A 49 12.75 21.52 0.37
N LYS A 50 13.17 21.63 -0.91
CA LYS A 50 13.20 20.49 -1.81
C LYS A 50 14.44 19.65 -1.52
N MET A 51 14.22 18.42 -1.08
CA MET A 51 15.24 17.44 -0.75
C MET A 51 15.03 16.16 -1.58
N PHE A 52 16.02 15.27 -1.56
CA PHE A 52 15.96 13.97 -2.22
C PHE A 52 16.18 12.88 -1.18
N SER A 53 15.16 12.02 -1.03
CA SER A 53 15.20 10.93 -0.07
C SER A 53 15.79 9.68 -0.73
N PHE A 54 16.89 9.21 -0.17
CA PHE A 54 17.59 7.99 -0.56
C PHE A 54 17.17 6.86 0.37
N THR A 55 16.57 5.82 -0.17
CA THR A 55 16.32 4.57 0.54
C THR A 55 17.35 3.55 0.10
N TYR A 56 18.29 3.25 0.99
CA TYR A 56 19.30 2.21 0.83
C TYR A 56 18.70 0.88 1.27
N ARG A 57 18.48 -0.03 0.32
CA ARG A 57 17.89 -1.35 0.57
C ARG A 57 18.98 -2.38 0.73
N TYR A 58 19.20 -2.80 1.96
CA TYR A 58 20.04 -3.92 2.33
C TYR A 58 19.24 -5.24 2.33
N GLU A 59 19.92 -6.35 2.54
CA GLU A 59 19.27 -7.66 2.54
C GLU A 59 18.17 -7.79 3.62
N ARG A 60 18.38 -7.20 4.80
CA ARG A 60 17.48 -7.34 5.97
C ARG A 60 16.94 -6.02 6.53
N ARG A 61 17.37 -4.87 6.01
CA ARG A 61 16.95 -3.55 6.48
C ARG A 61 16.92 -2.53 5.37
N ASP A 62 16.17 -1.47 5.58
CA ASP A 62 16.20 -0.25 4.77
C ASP A 62 16.74 0.91 5.63
N GLU A 63 17.67 1.70 5.08
CA GLU A 63 18.13 2.95 5.69
C GLU A 63 17.71 4.12 4.80
N THR A 64 17.27 5.23 5.41
CA THR A 64 16.87 6.42 4.66
C THR A 64 17.73 7.60 5.07
N LYS A 65 18.24 8.33 4.05
CA LYS A 65 18.97 9.60 4.20
C LYS A 65 18.41 10.62 3.22
N ASN A 66 18.40 11.87 3.62
CA ASN A 66 17.90 12.96 2.79
C ASN A 66 19.06 13.89 2.43
N TYR A 67 19.12 14.33 1.18
CA TYR A 67 20.16 15.18 0.64
C TYR A 67 19.54 16.32 -0.18
N ASP A 68 20.23 17.45 -0.28
CA ASP A 68 19.91 18.49 -1.25
C ASP A 68 20.31 18.08 -2.68
N ALA A 69 20.14 18.95 -3.66
CA ALA A 69 20.43 18.63 -5.06
C ALA A 69 21.93 18.43 -5.33
N GLU A 70 22.80 19.22 -4.69
CA GLU A 70 24.24 19.15 -4.87
C GLU A 70 24.81 17.88 -4.23
N GLN A 71 24.48 17.63 -2.97
CA GLN A 71 24.84 16.40 -2.26
C GLN A 71 24.29 15.14 -2.97
N THR A 72 23.07 15.22 -3.55
CA THR A 72 22.48 14.13 -4.34
C THR A 72 23.37 13.77 -5.51
N LEU A 73 23.86 14.76 -6.26
CA LEU A 73 24.75 14.53 -7.40
C LEU A 73 26.08 13.91 -6.97
N GLU A 74 26.68 14.40 -5.88
CA GLU A 74 27.91 13.86 -5.31
C GLU A 74 27.76 12.41 -4.88
N VAL A 75 26.71 12.10 -4.11
CA VAL A 75 26.43 10.74 -3.63
C VAL A 75 26.22 9.77 -4.79
N ILE A 76 25.48 10.18 -5.83
CA ILE A 76 25.27 9.34 -7.01
C ILE A 76 26.58 9.10 -7.76
N ASN A 77 27.43 10.12 -7.91
CA ASN A 77 28.75 9.98 -8.52
C ASN A 77 29.69 9.03 -7.74
N GLN A 78 29.56 8.99 -6.42
CA GLN A 78 30.30 8.03 -5.57
C GLN A 78 29.74 6.60 -5.70
N LEU A 79 28.42 6.46 -5.84
CA LEU A 79 27.77 5.16 -5.94
C LEU A 79 27.91 4.51 -7.32
N VAL A 80 27.96 5.32 -8.39
CA VAL A 80 28.07 4.84 -9.77
C VAL A 80 29.39 5.34 -10.38
N PRO A 81 30.28 4.50 -10.88
CA PRO A 81 30.15 3.04 -11.09
C PRO A 81 30.73 2.19 -9.94
N ASN A 82 31.11 2.78 -8.82
CA ASN A 82 31.91 2.11 -7.78
C ASN A 82 31.12 1.00 -7.06
N VAL A 83 29.84 1.25 -6.77
CA VAL A 83 28.96 0.30 -6.05
C VAL A 83 27.95 -0.30 -7.00
N PHE A 84 27.33 0.49 -7.86
CA PHE A 84 26.28 0.04 -8.78
C PHE A 84 26.69 0.16 -10.25
N LEU A 85 26.31 -0.83 -11.04
CA LEU A 85 26.56 -0.89 -12.48
C LEU A 85 25.38 -0.43 -13.33
N ASN A 86 24.19 -0.31 -12.74
CA ASN A 86 22.98 0.12 -13.44
C ASN A 86 22.35 1.30 -12.70
N ALA A 87 21.92 2.31 -13.46
CA ALA A 87 21.13 3.42 -12.95
C ALA A 87 19.96 3.69 -13.91
N SER A 88 18.74 3.82 -13.36
CA SER A 88 17.53 4.17 -14.12
C SER A 88 16.96 5.46 -13.57
N LEU A 89 17.09 6.55 -14.33
CA LEU A 89 16.57 7.87 -14.05
C LEU A 89 15.24 8.05 -14.78
N PHE A 90 14.21 8.45 -14.05
CA PHE A 90 12.88 8.75 -14.55
C PHE A 90 12.62 10.24 -14.38
N THR A 91 12.32 10.91 -15.47
CA THR A 91 11.93 12.33 -15.48
C THR A 91 10.48 12.49 -15.94
N LEU A 92 9.97 13.71 -15.94
CA LEU A 92 8.65 14.01 -16.48
C LEU A 92 8.55 13.76 -17.99
N THR A 93 9.65 13.84 -18.72
CA THR A 93 9.69 13.80 -20.19
C THR A 93 10.38 12.56 -20.76
N GLU A 94 11.33 11.96 -20.05
CA GLU A 94 12.12 10.85 -20.57
C GLU A 94 12.56 9.87 -19.46
N ASP A 95 12.78 8.61 -19.85
CA ASP A 95 13.44 7.59 -19.04
C ASP A 95 14.86 7.38 -19.56
N ILE A 96 15.84 7.49 -18.66
CA ILE A 96 17.25 7.36 -19.01
C ILE A 96 17.83 6.19 -18.23
N THR A 97 18.35 5.20 -18.95
CA THR A 97 18.99 4.02 -18.35
C THR A 97 20.47 4.02 -18.66
N LEU A 98 21.29 3.97 -17.62
CA LEU A 98 22.72 3.74 -17.68
C LEU A 98 23.02 2.30 -17.35
N LEU A 99 23.72 1.61 -18.24
CA LEU A 99 24.22 0.25 -18.05
C LEU A 99 25.75 0.26 -18.15
N ILE A 100 26.41 -0.26 -17.14
CA ILE A 100 27.88 -0.38 -17.12
C ILE A 100 28.25 -1.86 -17.17
N SER A 101 29.02 -2.24 -18.15
CA SER A 101 29.52 -3.62 -18.28
C SER A 101 30.59 -3.90 -17.22
N LYS A 102 30.87 -5.19 -16.96
CA LYS A 102 31.98 -5.60 -16.06
C LYS A 102 33.33 -5.04 -16.50
N LYS A 103 33.51 -4.78 -17.81
CA LYS A 103 34.72 -4.17 -18.40
C LYS A 103 34.74 -2.64 -18.36
N GLY A 104 33.74 -1.98 -17.70
CA GLY A 104 33.68 -0.53 -17.55
C GLY A 104 33.04 0.22 -18.71
N LYS A 105 32.59 -0.43 -19.80
CA LYS A 105 31.93 0.24 -20.93
C LYS A 105 30.54 0.70 -20.48
N ALA A 106 30.26 2.00 -20.54
CA ALA A 106 29.00 2.63 -20.20
C ALA A 106 28.12 2.81 -21.46
N THR A 107 26.88 2.37 -21.39
CA THR A 107 25.84 2.58 -22.42
C THR A 107 24.69 3.36 -21.79
N VAL A 108 24.24 4.44 -22.44
CA VAL A 108 23.11 5.26 -22.02
C VAL A 108 22.00 5.12 -23.05
N MET A 109 20.83 4.69 -22.61
CA MET A 109 19.62 4.59 -23.41
C MET A 109 18.62 5.62 -22.91
N THR A 110 17.91 6.26 -23.83
CA THR A 110 16.88 7.26 -23.51
C THR A 110 15.59 6.88 -24.23
N LYS A 111 14.48 6.92 -23.50
CA LYS A 111 13.13 6.66 -24.02
C LYS A 111 12.22 7.82 -23.64
N ALA A 112 11.56 8.44 -24.61
CA ALA A 112 10.56 9.48 -24.35
C ALA A 112 9.34 8.89 -23.61
N VAL A 113 8.76 9.66 -22.71
CA VAL A 113 7.54 9.32 -21.98
C VAL A 113 6.34 9.73 -22.82
N LYS A 114 5.41 8.81 -23.05
CA LYS A 114 4.20 9.06 -23.86
C LYS A 114 3.05 9.64 -23.05
N GLU A 115 3.04 9.44 -21.72
CA GLU A 115 1.98 9.90 -20.82
C GLU A 115 2.53 10.94 -19.85
N GLN A 116 1.75 11.99 -19.54
CA GLN A 116 2.15 12.95 -18.51
C GLN A 116 2.33 12.27 -17.16
N ARG A 117 3.55 12.37 -16.60
CA ARG A 117 3.84 11.94 -15.25
C ARG A 117 3.71 13.12 -14.30
N GLU A 118 3.07 12.88 -13.17
CA GLU A 118 3.04 13.83 -12.07
C GLU A 118 4.21 13.57 -11.12
N GLN A 119 4.86 14.64 -10.69
CA GLN A 119 5.88 14.58 -9.65
C GLN A 119 5.19 14.50 -8.28
N ASN A 120 5.25 13.36 -7.64
CA ASN A 120 4.69 13.20 -6.30
C ASN A 120 5.74 13.60 -5.24
N VAL A 121 5.74 14.89 -4.89
CA VAL A 121 6.71 15.50 -3.94
C VAL A 121 6.21 15.45 -2.49
N GLN A 122 4.94 15.08 -2.26
CA GLN A 122 4.39 15.05 -0.90
C GLN A 122 5.00 13.93 -0.09
N HIS A 123 5.62 14.28 1.03
CA HIS A 123 6.20 13.34 2.00
C HIS A 123 5.13 12.42 2.61
N ASP A 124 3.97 12.94 2.87
CA ASP A 124 2.77 12.20 3.22
C ASP A 124 1.92 12.02 1.96
N LYS A 125 2.08 10.86 1.31
CA LYS A 125 0.95 10.36 0.53
C LYS A 125 -0.22 10.31 1.51
N VAL A 126 -1.20 11.20 1.34
CA VAL A 126 -2.54 10.93 1.84
C VAL A 126 -2.90 9.60 1.18
N LYS A 127 -2.64 8.51 1.88
CA LYS A 127 -3.06 7.18 1.43
C LYS A 127 -4.55 7.33 1.30
N ASN A 128 -5.05 7.21 0.08
CA ASN A 128 -6.48 7.17 -0.19
C ASN A 128 -6.98 5.89 0.49
N ARG A 129 -7.17 6.00 1.81
CA ARG A 129 -7.53 4.87 2.66
C ARG A 129 -8.95 4.47 2.29
N LEU A 130 -9.13 3.18 2.02
CA LEU A 130 -10.44 2.62 1.71
C LEU A 130 -11.32 2.54 2.97
N ILE A 131 -10.74 2.80 4.14
CA ILE A 131 -11.39 2.82 5.47
C ILE A 131 -11.34 4.24 6.04
N ASN A 132 -12.47 4.73 6.51
CA ASN A 132 -12.58 6.00 7.22
C ASN A 132 -12.47 5.77 8.74
N THR A 133 -11.34 6.16 9.33
CA THR A 133 -11.08 5.99 10.76
C THR A 133 -11.92 6.88 11.68
N ASP A 134 -12.66 7.85 11.13
CA ASP A 134 -13.55 8.75 11.90
C ASP A 134 -14.91 8.07 12.21
N ASN A 135 -15.20 6.93 11.62
CA ASN A 135 -16.40 6.17 11.91
C ASN A 135 -16.41 5.74 13.39
N PRO A 136 -17.51 5.98 14.15
CA PRO A 136 -17.56 5.83 15.61
C PRO A 136 -17.36 4.38 16.09
N TRP A 137 -17.68 3.39 15.27
CA TRP A 137 -17.47 1.99 15.62
C TRP A 137 -15.99 1.61 15.77
N TRP A 138 -15.06 2.30 15.08
CA TRP A 138 -13.63 2.03 15.24
C TRP A 138 -13.14 2.37 16.64
N PHE A 139 -13.65 3.43 17.23
CA PHE A 139 -13.38 3.77 18.62
C PHE A 139 -13.99 2.73 19.57
N LYS A 140 -15.24 2.34 19.35
CA LYS A 140 -15.94 1.34 20.18
C LYS A 140 -15.29 -0.04 20.12
N LEU A 141 -14.73 -0.42 18.96
CA LEU A 141 -13.92 -1.62 18.78
C LEU A 141 -12.50 -1.50 19.38
N GLY A 142 -12.10 -0.32 19.86
CA GLY A 142 -10.77 -0.05 20.42
C GLY A 142 -9.65 0.08 19.40
N LEU A 143 -9.98 0.33 18.12
CA LEU A 143 -8.98 0.55 17.05
C LEU A 143 -8.44 1.98 17.06
N THR A 144 -9.29 2.97 17.35
CA THR A 144 -8.98 4.39 17.30
C THR A 144 -9.25 5.09 18.62
N THR A 145 -8.72 6.30 18.77
CA THR A 145 -9.21 7.28 19.77
C THR A 145 -10.55 7.87 19.32
N ARG A 146 -11.18 8.69 20.17
CA ARG A 146 -12.44 9.38 19.82
C ARG A 146 -12.29 10.32 18.62
N GLU A 147 -11.08 10.84 18.43
CA GLU A 147 -10.71 11.73 17.32
C GLU A 147 -10.31 10.96 16.03
N GLY A 148 -10.62 9.66 15.94
CA GLY A 148 -10.34 8.83 14.76
C GLY A 148 -8.85 8.45 14.56
N LYS A 149 -7.97 8.75 15.54
CA LYS A 149 -6.55 8.42 15.43
C LYS A 149 -6.30 6.98 15.87
N VAL A 150 -5.71 6.17 15.00
CA VAL A 150 -5.34 4.78 15.32
C VAL A 150 -4.35 4.75 16.49
N THR A 151 -4.66 3.97 17.53
CA THR A 151 -3.80 3.84 18.72
C THR A 151 -2.49 3.12 18.41
N ALA A 152 -1.46 3.34 19.23
CA ALA A 152 -0.11 2.84 18.94
C ALA A 152 -0.06 1.30 18.87
N ASP A 153 -0.73 0.64 19.79
CA ASP A 153 -0.85 -0.82 19.90
C ASP A 153 -1.66 -1.44 18.75
N MET A 154 -2.60 -0.69 18.17
CA MET A 154 -3.46 -1.16 17.08
C MET A 154 -2.92 -0.86 15.66
N GLN A 155 -1.75 -0.24 15.52
CA GLN A 155 -1.17 0.09 14.21
C GLN A 155 -0.97 -1.15 13.33
N HIS A 156 -0.53 -2.26 13.91
CA HIS A 156 -0.35 -3.51 13.16
C HIS A 156 -1.70 -4.08 12.67
N LYS A 157 -2.71 -4.08 13.54
CA LYS A 157 -4.07 -4.50 13.20
C LYS A 157 -4.67 -3.62 12.12
N PHE A 158 -4.50 -2.31 12.21
CA PHE A 158 -4.97 -1.38 11.19
C PHE A 158 -4.31 -1.61 9.82
N LYS A 159 -3.00 -1.88 9.78
CA LYS A 159 -2.33 -2.26 8.51
C LYS A 159 -2.91 -3.54 7.92
N GLN A 160 -3.24 -4.54 8.76
CA GLN A 160 -3.90 -5.77 8.33
C GLN A 160 -5.28 -5.48 7.72
N ILE A 161 -6.09 -4.65 8.38
CA ILE A 161 -7.42 -4.23 7.91
C ILE A 161 -7.31 -3.54 6.55
N CYS A 162 -6.42 -2.54 6.42
CA CYS A 162 -6.22 -1.83 5.16
C CYS A 162 -5.81 -2.80 4.04
N LYS A 163 -4.90 -3.73 4.32
CA LYS A 163 -4.47 -4.71 3.33
C LYS A 163 -5.57 -5.66 2.90
N TYR A 164 -6.40 -6.10 3.84
CA TYR A 164 -7.58 -6.93 3.56
C TYR A 164 -8.54 -6.20 2.59
N VAL A 165 -8.90 -4.95 2.88
CA VAL A 165 -9.80 -4.17 2.03
C VAL A 165 -9.18 -3.89 0.65
N GLU A 166 -7.87 -3.65 0.55
CA GLU A 166 -7.18 -3.53 -0.75
C GLU A 166 -7.31 -4.81 -1.59
N ILE A 167 -7.20 -5.98 -0.98
CA ILE A 167 -7.35 -7.27 -1.67
C ILE A 167 -8.80 -7.42 -2.16
N VAL A 168 -9.78 -7.15 -1.28
CA VAL A 168 -11.20 -7.20 -1.64
C VAL A 168 -11.51 -6.22 -2.77
N ASP A 169 -11.03 -4.98 -2.70
CA ASP A 169 -11.18 -3.98 -3.77
C ASP A 169 -10.65 -4.51 -5.12
N GLY A 170 -9.48 -5.16 -5.10
CA GLY A 170 -8.90 -5.77 -6.30
C GLY A 170 -9.77 -6.88 -6.90
N VAL A 171 -10.36 -7.72 -6.06
CA VAL A 171 -11.25 -8.81 -6.49
C VAL A 171 -12.58 -8.26 -7.01
N MET A 172 -13.17 -7.29 -6.29
CA MET A 172 -14.49 -6.73 -6.59
C MET A 172 -14.54 -5.90 -7.88
N LYS A 173 -13.43 -5.32 -8.33
CA LYS A 173 -13.38 -4.49 -9.55
C LYS A 173 -13.91 -5.17 -10.81
N ASN A 174 -13.82 -6.48 -10.88
CA ASN A 174 -14.22 -7.27 -12.04
C ASN A 174 -15.54 -8.02 -11.83
N VAL A 175 -16.22 -7.79 -10.70
CA VAL A 175 -17.47 -8.48 -10.37
C VAL A 175 -18.62 -7.48 -10.40
N LYS A 176 -19.67 -7.81 -11.14
CA LYS A 176 -20.93 -7.06 -11.11
C LYS A 176 -21.93 -7.83 -10.27
N PHE A 177 -22.58 -7.15 -9.37
CA PHE A 177 -23.63 -7.71 -8.54
C PHE A 177 -24.97 -7.09 -8.92
N ASP A 178 -25.96 -7.93 -9.10
CA ASP A 178 -27.36 -7.51 -9.31
C ASP A 178 -28.15 -7.77 -8.02
N GLY A 179 -28.73 -6.71 -7.47
CA GLY A 179 -29.53 -6.79 -6.25
C GLY A 179 -28.70 -6.79 -4.95
N LYS A 180 -29.34 -7.24 -3.88
CA LYS A 180 -28.77 -7.24 -2.51
C LYS A 180 -27.75 -8.36 -2.34
N ILE A 181 -26.55 -7.99 -1.86
CA ILE A 181 -25.45 -8.93 -1.64
C ILE A 181 -25.53 -9.47 -0.21
N ARG A 182 -25.51 -10.78 -0.05
CA ARG A 182 -25.48 -11.44 1.26
C ARG A 182 -24.09 -11.95 1.56
N ILE A 183 -23.60 -11.64 2.76
CA ILE A 183 -22.24 -11.93 3.18
C ILE A 183 -22.28 -12.56 4.57
N ALA A 184 -21.61 -13.69 4.73
CA ALA A 184 -21.31 -14.28 6.03
C ALA A 184 -19.80 -14.31 6.25
N ASP A 185 -19.34 -13.70 7.35
CA ASP A 185 -17.94 -13.74 7.78
C ASP A 185 -17.80 -14.81 8.87
N MET A 186 -17.20 -15.93 8.51
CA MET A 186 -17.11 -17.12 9.35
C MET A 186 -15.93 -17.02 10.32
N GLY A 187 -16.21 -17.09 11.64
CA GLY A 187 -15.19 -16.89 12.67
C GLY A 187 -14.81 -15.41 12.84
N ALA A 188 -15.80 -14.53 12.78
CA ALA A 188 -15.62 -13.07 12.73
C ALA A 188 -14.85 -12.46 13.91
N GLY A 189 -14.79 -13.13 15.05
CA GLY A 189 -14.03 -12.70 16.23
C GLY A 189 -14.51 -11.35 16.77
N LYS A 190 -13.57 -10.42 16.94
CA LYS A 190 -13.88 -9.03 17.34
C LYS A 190 -14.47 -8.16 16.22
N GLY A 191 -14.70 -8.71 15.04
CA GLY A 191 -15.38 -8.03 13.95
C GLY A 191 -14.54 -7.02 13.15
N TYR A 192 -13.24 -6.87 13.38
CA TYR A 192 -12.44 -5.85 12.68
C TYR A 192 -12.52 -5.94 11.16
N LEU A 193 -12.41 -7.16 10.62
CA LEU A 193 -12.46 -7.36 9.16
C LEU A 193 -13.89 -7.26 8.65
N THR A 194 -14.87 -7.75 9.42
CA THR A 194 -16.30 -7.67 9.11
C THR A 194 -16.77 -6.22 9.01
N PHE A 195 -16.42 -5.36 9.98
CA PHE A 195 -16.75 -3.93 9.93
C PHE A 195 -16.03 -3.22 8.79
N ALA A 196 -14.78 -3.57 8.50
CA ALA A 196 -14.05 -3.00 7.39
C ALA A 196 -14.70 -3.34 6.04
N LEU A 197 -15.13 -4.58 5.88
CA LEU A 197 -15.82 -5.03 4.67
C LEU A 197 -17.20 -4.36 4.55
N TYR A 198 -17.96 -4.28 5.64
CA TYR A 198 -19.22 -3.56 5.67
C TYR A 198 -19.07 -2.09 5.24
N GLU A 199 -18.12 -1.37 5.85
CA GLU A 199 -17.85 0.02 5.51
C GLU A 199 -17.45 0.19 4.04
N TYR A 200 -16.51 -0.62 3.55
CA TYR A 200 -16.05 -0.57 2.18
C TYR A 200 -17.21 -0.78 1.20
N LEU A 201 -18.02 -1.82 1.40
CA LEU A 201 -19.10 -2.16 0.48
C LEU A 201 -20.26 -1.15 0.52
N THR A 202 -20.64 -0.67 1.71
CA THR A 202 -21.77 0.27 1.85
C THR A 202 -21.37 1.71 1.58
N GLN A 203 -20.23 2.18 2.13
CA GLN A 203 -19.87 3.59 2.05
C GLN A 203 -19.06 3.92 0.79
N ARG A 204 -18.18 3.01 0.35
CA ARG A 204 -17.32 3.25 -0.82
C ARG A 204 -17.94 2.75 -2.11
N CYS A 205 -18.40 1.48 -2.12
CA CYS A 205 -18.99 0.85 -3.31
C CYS A 205 -20.47 1.18 -3.49
N LYS A 206 -21.16 1.61 -2.42
CA LYS A 206 -22.60 1.90 -2.41
C LYS A 206 -23.47 0.69 -2.75
N TYR A 207 -23.00 -0.50 -2.41
CA TYR A 207 -23.79 -1.72 -2.56
C TYR A 207 -24.86 -1.83 -1.46
N ASP A 208 -26.00 -2.40 -1.81
CA ASP A 208 -27.01 -2.89 -0.85
C ASP A 208 -26.57 -4.27 -0.37
N ILE A 209 -26.30 -4.39 0.93
CA ILE A 209 -25.76 -5.63 1.51
C ILE A 209 -26.54 -6.06 2.74
N GLU A 210 -26.53 -7.35 2.99
CA GLU A 210 -26.88 -7.97 4.27
C GLU A 210 -25.66 -8.73 4.77
N MET A 211 -25.17 -8.39 5.98
CA MET A 211 -23.94 -8.96 6.52
C MET A 211 -24.15 -9.63 7.85
N GLU A 212 -23.65 -10.85 7.97
CA GLU A 212 -23.63 -11.60 9.21
C GLU A 212 -22.19 -11.95 9.61
N GLY A 213 -21.79 -11.57 10.82
CA GLY A 213 -20.58 -12.08 11.47
C GLY A 213 -20.91 -13.32 12.28
N VAL A 214 -20.33 -14.45 11.95
CA VAL A 214 -20.56 -15.72 12.66
C VAL A 214 -19.44 -15.92 13.68
N GLU A 215 -19.81 -16.03 14.96
CA GLU A 215 -18.85 -16.17 16.05
C GLU A 215 -19.42 -17.12 17.10
N ILE A 216 -18.57 -18.00 17.63
CA ILE A 216 -18.99 -19.01 18.61
C ILE A 216 -19.08 -18.47 20.05
N ARG A 217 -18.38 -17.37 20.35
CA ARG A 217 -18.31 -16.77 21.69
C ARG A 217 -19.48 -15.82 21.93
N PRO A 218 -20.43 -16.15 22.81
CA PRO A 218 -21.63 -15.36 23.02
C PRO A 218 -21.34 -13.96 23.56
N ASP A 219 -20.35 -13.81 24.41
CA ASP A 219 -19.92 -12.51 24.95
C ASP A 219 -19.47 -11.51 23.86
N LEU A 220 -18.77 -12.00 22.86
CA LEU A 220 -18.40 -11.19 21.70
C LEU A 220 -19.59 -10.85 20.82
N VAL A 221 -20.47 -11.80 20.57
CA VAL A 221 -21.69 -11.58 19.76
C VAL A 221 -22.56 -10.49 20.39
N VAL A 222 -22.81 -10.56 21.70
CA VAL A 222 -23.57 -9.52 22.43
C VAL A 222 -22.90 -8.18 22.29
N LYS A 223 -21.63 -8.08 22.66
CA LYS A 223 -20.87 -6.82 22.61
C LYS A 223 -20.85 -6.19 21.22
N ILE A 224 -20.62 -6.99 20.17
CA ILE A 224 -20.55 -6.47 18.81
C ILE A 224 -21.92 -6.01 18.32
N ASN A 225 -22.99 -6.73 18.64
CA ASN A 225 -24.36 -6.31 18.29
C ASN A 225 -24.76 -5.00 18.99
N GLU A 226 -24.29 -4.75 20.21
CA GLU A 226 -24.46 -3.44 20.87
C GLU A 226 -23.76 -2.33 20.07
N ILE A 227 -22.52 -2.55 19.64
CA ILE A 227 -21.79 -1.58 18.80
C ILE A 227 -22.52 -1.30 17.48
N ILE A 228 -23.02 -2.36 16.81
CA ILE A 228 -23.80 -2.25 15.57
C ILE A 228 -25.04 -1.40 15.78
N LYS A 229 -25.82 -1.70 16.84
CA LYS A 229 -27.03 -0.96 17.20
C LYS A 229 -26.75 0.51 17.52
N GLU A 230 -25.77 0.78 18.36
CA GLU A 230 -25.40 2.14 18.76
C GLU A 230 -24.78 2.96 17.60
N SER A 231 -24.25 2.28 16.58
CA SER A 231 -23.72 2.92 15.38
C SER A 231 -24.75 3.02 14.24
N ASN A 232 -26.00 2.59 14.48
CA ASN A 232 -27.11 2.59 13.51
C ASN A 232 -26.75 1.90 12.17
N LEU A 233 -25.99 0.80 12.23
CA LEU A 233 -25.63 0.04 11.04
C LEU A 233 -26.80 -0.85 10.62
N LYS A 234 -27.20 -0.73 9.35
CA LYS A 234 -28.36 -1.44 8.81
C LYS A 234 -27.95 -2.77 8.18
N ASP A 235 -28.83 -3.77 8.28
CA ASP A 235 -28.61 -5.08 7.64
C ASP A 235 -27.28 -5.72 8.01
N PHE A 236 -26.85 -5.49 9.26
CA PHE A 236 -25.60 -6.00 9.82
C PHE A 236 -25.87 -6.55 11.22
N ARG A 237 -25.47 -7.81 11.46
CA ARG A 237 -25.60 -8.46 12.77
C ARG A 237 -24.51 -9.51 12.98
N PHE A 238 -24.28 -9.84 14.23
CA PHE A 238 -23.52 -11.02 14.63
C PHE A 238 -24.45 -12.10 15.13
N VAL A 239 -24.16 -13.34 14.75
CA VAL A 239 -24.90 -14.53 15.17
C VAL A 239 -23.99 -15.50 15.91
N GLU A 240 -24.50 -16.07 17.00
CA GLU A 240 -23.81 -17.11 17.75
C GLU A 240 -23.96 -18.43 17.02
N SER A 241 -22.90 -18.93 16.43
CA SER A 241 -22.88 -20.23 15.77
C SER A 241 -21.46 -20.73 15.58
N SER A 242 -21.29 -22.05 15.51
CA SER A 242 -20.07 -22.64 14.99
C SER A 242 -20.04 -22.57 13.44
N ILE A 243 -18.85 -22.67 12.85
CA ILE A 243 -18.70 -22.70 11.39
C ILE A 243 -19.44 -23.88 10.77
N ASP A 244 -19.43 -25.02 11.46
CA ASP A 244 -20.06 -26.26 10.96
C ASP A 244 -21.59 -26.25 11.06
N SER A 245 -22.14 -25.53 12.04
CA SER A 245 -23.59 -25.49 12.31
C SER A 245 -24.31 -24.30 11.67
N TYR A 246 -23.54 -23.30 11.18
CA TYR A 246 -24.13 -22.12 10.56
C TYR A 246 -24.78 -22.46 9.21
N GLN A 247 -26.05 -22.17 9.09
CA GLN A 247 -26.77 -22.16 7.81
C GLN A 247 -27.17 -20.73 7.50
N LEU A 248 -26.74 -20.22 6.33
CA LEU A 248 -27.25 -18.96 5.82
C LEU A 248 -28.78 -19.04 5.87
N SER A 249 -29.40 -18.12 6.59
CA SER A 249 -30.87 -18.07 6.70
C SER A 249 -31.42 -18.05 5.27
N ALA A 250 -32.03 -19.18 4.89
CA ALA A 250 -32.59 -19.38 3.56
C ALA A 250 -33.75 -18.42 3.37
N VAL A 251 -33.50 -17.29 2.70
CA VAL A 251 -34.58 -16.58 2.03
C VAL A 251 -34.70 -17.18 0.65
N SER A 252 -35.91 -17.72 0.43
CA SER A 252 -36.46 -18.23 -0.81
C SER A 252 -35.75 -17.77 -2.10
N ASN A 253 -35.26 -18.80 -2.81
CA ASN A 253 -35.06 -18.91 -4.26
C ASN A 253 -34.00 -18.07 -5.01
N GLN A 254 -33.07 -18.87 -5.49
CA GLN A 254 -32.34 -18.82 -6.76
C GLN A 254 -30.95 -18.18 -6.74
N GLN A 255 -30.07 -19.09 -6.99
CA GLN A 255 -28.69 -19.07 -7.49
C GLN A 255 -27.61 -19.28 -6.44
N MET A 256 -27.44 -20.57 -6.09
CA MET A 256 -26.16 -21.06 -5.61
C MET A 256 -25.15 -20.98 -6.75
N VAL A 257 -24.27 -20.00 -6.72
CA VAL A 257 -23.01 -20.08 -7.46
C VAL A 257 -22.11 -21.03 -6.68
N ASN A 258 -21.90 -22.21 -7.24
CA ASN A 258 -21.04 -23.25 -6.71
C ASN A 258 -19.65 -22.71 -6.35
N SER A 259 -19.34 -22.66 -5.07
CA SER A 259 -18.00 -22.33 -4.52
C SER A 259 -16.97 -23.47 -4.67
N GLN A 260 -17.12 -24.37 -5.66
CA GLN A 260 -16.19 -25.48 -5.89
C GLN A 260 -15.05 -25.19 -6.89
N LYS A 261 -14.72 -23.91 -7.16
CA LYS A 261 -13.59 -23.60 -8.04
C LYS A 261 -12.65 -22.52 -7.50
N LEU A 262 -12.22 -22.66 -6.26
CA LEU A 262 -11.06 -21.92 -5.74
C LEU A 262 -10.23 -22.86 -4.87
N LYS A 263 -9.78 -23.94 -5.47
CA LYS A 263 -8.57 -24.65 -5.06
C LYS A 263 -7.54 -24.41 -6.16
N CYS A 264 -6.64 -23.50 -5.90
CA CYS A 264 -5.24 -23.46 -6.35
C CYS A 264 -4.48 -22.45 -5.49
#